data_0c9d62978e55ae10f98fb215ae2719c8
#
_entry.id   0c9d62978e55ae10f98fb215ae2719c8
#
_cell.length_a   1.000
_cell.length_b   1.000
_cell.length_c   1.000
_cell.angle_alpha   90.00
_cell.angle_beta   90.00
_cell.angle_gamma   90.00
#
_symmetry.space_group_name_H-M   'P 1'
#
loop_
_entity.id
_entity.type
_entity.pdbx_description
1 polymer ?
#
loop_
_entity_poly.entity_id
_entity_poly.type
_entity_poly.pdbx_seq_one_letter_code
_entity_poly.pdbx_strand_id
1 'polypeptide(L)'
;MKQILTEWRKYLAEEDNLEQNVYSFDYDETLIRHKPDPEDPEFSIIYDGLHEENIAKLRELAAAGHAVIIVTSRSKRTGDKHPWDTAPGPEELVAELNLPLTPVLDPEDVDKKPKTIHYTHGDLKATKLARLGVVEHWDDDEEEVAAAEAGGIKANLVPSALEEGAIGRWWANKLHEAGLEVAPQMRKYLKNHPYMEPDSLQETI
;
A
#
# COMPACT_ATOMS: atom_id res chain seq x y z
N MET A 1 4.72 -51.36 3.89
CA MET A 1 4.71 -50.37 2.82
C MET A 1 3.41 -49.58 2.68
N LYS A 2 2.23 -50.22 2.60
CA LYS A 2 0.93 -49.50 2.48
C LYS A 2 0.65 -48.52 3.64
N GLN A 3 0.99 -48.90 4.87
CA GLN A 3 0.73 -48.09 6.07
C GLN A 3 1.58 -46.80 6.10
N ILE A 4 2.85 -46.85 5.70
CA ILE A 4 3.75 -45.72 5.61
C ILE A 4 3.23 -44.72 4.56
N LEU A 5 2.77 -45.17 3.39
CA LEU A 5 2.20 -44.33 2.35
C LEU A 5 0.88 -43.64 2.79
N THR A 6 0.11 -44.28 3.66
CA THR A 6 -1.13 -43.70 4.20
C THR A 6 -0.83 -42.64 5.23
N GLU A 7 0.19 -42.84 6.09
CA GLU A 7 0.64 -41.82 7.06
C GLU A 7 1.29 -40.61 6.36
N TRP A 8 2.09 -40.86 5.33
CA TRP A 8 2.67 -39.75 4.51
C TRP A 8 1.59 -38.94 3.78
N ARG A 9 0.54 -39.60 3.25
CA ARG A 9 -0.59 -38.89 2.63
C ARG A 9 -1.38 -38.07 3.65
N LYS A 10 -1.54 -38.60 4.87
CA LYS A 10 -2.19 -37.86 5.96
C LYS A 10 -1.35 -36.66 6.38
N TYR A 11 -0.04 -36.84 6.51
CA TYR A 11 0.91 -35.76 6.85
C TYR A 11 0.92 -34.66 5.77
N LEU A 12 0.99 -35.03 4.50
CA LEU A 12 0.91 -34.08 3.38
C LEU A 12 -0.46 -33.37 3.31
N ALA A 13 -1.56 -34.06 3.63
CA ALA A 13 -2.88 -33.45 3.68
C ALA A 13 -3.08 -32.54 4.90
N GLU A 14 -2.33 -32.75 5.97
CA GLU A 14 -2.30 -31.85 7.14
C GLU A 14 -1.42 -30.63 6.88
N GLU A 15 -0.33 -30.73 6.10
CA GLU A 15 0.46 -29.59 5.62
C GLU A 15 -0.32 -28.72 4.60
N ASP A 16 -1.13 -29.33 3.72
CA ASP A 16 -1.97 -28.61 2.75
C ASP A 16 -3.17 -27.87 3.41
N ASN A 17 -3.41 -28.06 4.71
CA ASN A 17 -4.53 -27.46 5.45
C ASN A 17 -4.09 -26.27 6.36
N LEU A 18 -2.90 -25.73 6.19
CA LEU A 18 -2.61 -24.40 6.69
C LEU A 18 -3.45 -23.43 5.85
N GLU A 19 -4.55 -22.91 6.41
CA GLU A 19 -5.32 -21.85 5.77
C GLU A 19 -4.35 -20.72 5.41
N GLN A 20 -4.04 -20.63 4.12
CA GLN A 20 -3.17 -19.56 3.61
C GLN A 20 -3.95 -18.26 3.66
N ASN A 21 -3.80 -17.52 4.75
CA ASN A 21 -4.36 -16.19 4.89
C ASN A 21 -3.63 -15.20 3.99
N VAL A 22 -4.35 -14.18 3.54
CA VAL A 22 -3.78 -13.05 2.78
C VAL A 22 -3.58 -11.88 3.72
N TYR A 23 -2.36 -11.36 3.78
CA TYR A 23 -1.96 -10.17 4.52
C TYR A 23 -1.54 -9.07 3.56
N SER A 24 -1.83 -7.83 3.90
CA SER A 24 -1.45 -6.72 3.03
C SER A 24 -0.84 -5.55 3.79
N PHE A 25 0.06 -4.85 3.12
CA PHE A 25 0.68 -3.62 3.62
C PHE A 25 0.40 -2.50 2.63
N ASP A 26 0.14 -1.30 3.12
CA ASP A 26 0.30 -0.12 2.29
C ASP A 26 1.78 0.11 1.97
N TYR A 27 2.05 1.08 1.12
CA TYR A 27 3.40 1.36 0.64
C TYR A 27 4.00 2.59 1.33
N ASP A 28 3.39 3.77 1.11
CA ASP A 28 3.87 5.02 1.66
C ASP A 28 3.65 5.05 3.18
N GLU A 29 4.60 5.58 3.94
CA GLU A 29 4.62 5.63 5.41
C GLU A 29 4.38 4.28 6.12
N THR A 30 4.13 3.22 5.37
CA THR A 30 3.94 1.86 5.90
C THR A 30 5.14 0.95 5.63
N LEU A 31 5.66 0.88 4.41
CA LEU A 31 6.89 0.14 4.07
C LEU A 31 8.09 1.06 3.90
N ILE A 32 7.86 2.26 3.40
CA ILE A 32 8.85 3.34 3.31
C ILE A 32 8.46 4.50 4.20
N ARG A 33 9.44 5.32 4.57
CA ARG A 33 9.23 6.55 5.36
C ARG A 33 9.68 7.76 4.59
N HIS A 34 9.00 8.86 4.86
CA HIS A 34 9.40 10.19 4.42
C HIS A 34 9.58 11.11 5.62
N LYS A 35 10.23 12.23 5.39
CA LYS A 35 10.35 13.35 6.32
C LYS A 35 10.22 14.66 5.57
N PRO A 36 9.90 15.77 6.28
CA PRO A 36 9.95 17.09 5.68
C PRO A 36 11.35 17.36 5.10
N ASP A 37 11.41 17.96 3.93
CA ASP A 37 12.68 18.43 3.35
C ASP A 37 13.25 19.55 4.22
N PRO A 38 14.49 19.46 4.75
CA PRO A 38 15.08 20.52 5.55
C PRO A 38 15.22 21.86 4.82
N GLU A 39 15.30 21.85 3.48
CA GLU A 39 15.41 23.06 2.66
C GLU A 39 14.04 23.69 2.36
N ASP A 40 12.97 22.90 2.41
CA ASP A 40 11.58 23.31 2.14
C ASP A 40 10.58 22.51 2.95
N PRO A 41 10.63 22.62 4.30
CA PRO A 41 9.88 21.72 5.19
C PRO A 41 8.35 21.90 5.13
N GLU A 42 7.89 23.03 4.59
CA GLU A 42 6.47 23.33 4.46
C GLU A 42 5.83 22.68 3.22
N PHE A 43 6.61 22.55 2.12
CA PHE A 43 6.06 22.13 0.82
C PHE A 43 6.71 20.89 0.23
N SER A 44 7.76 20.37 0.83
CA SER A 44 8.48 19.22 0.30
C SER A 44 8.71 18.12 1.32
N ILE A 45 8.64 16.89 0.85
CA ILE A 45 9.03 15.70 1.62
C ILE A 45 10.11 14.93 0.86
N ILE A 46 11.00 14.28 1.59
CA ILE A 46 12.05 13.44 1.03
C ILE A 46 12.01 12.05 1.65
N TYR A 47 12.47 11.08 0.90
CA TYR A 47 12.62 9.70 1.36
C TYR A 47 13.56 9.60 2.57
N ASP A 48 13.12 8.92 3.64
CA ASP A 48 13.87 8.75 4.90
C ASP A 48 14.18 7.28 5.22
N GLY A 49 14.04 6.39 4.25
CA GLY A 49 14.39 4.97 4.42
C GLY A 49 13.19 4.05 4.61
N LEU A 50 13.45 2.88 5.18
CA LEU A 50 12.47 1.82 5.32
C LEU A 50 11.80 1.83 6.70
N HIS A 51 10.57 1.32 6.75
CA HIS A 51 9.91 0.92 7.97
C HIS A 51 10.36 -0.50 8.33
N GLU A 52 11.53 -0.62 8.97
CA GLU A 52 12.21 -1.92 9.19
C GLU A 52 11.32 -2.93 9.92
N GLU A 53 10.51 -2.50 10.88
CA GLU A 53 9.60 -3.36 11.63
C GLU A 53 8.53 -3.98 10.72
N ASN A 54 7.96 -3.20 9.80
CA ASN A 54 6.95 -3.69 8.87
C ASN A 54 7.57 -4.57 7.78
N ILE A 55 8.77 -4.24 7.30
CA ILE A 55 9.54 -5.13 6.41
C ILE A 55 9.84 -6.48 7.09
N ALA A 56 10.23 -6.45 8.36
CA ALA A 56 10.47 -7.68 9.14
C ALA A 56 9.17 -8.48 9.32
N LYS A 57 8.06 -7.81 9.64
CA LYS A 57 6.73 -8.44 9.79
C LYS A 57 6.25 -9.07 8.49
N LEU A 58 6.41 -8.38 7.36
CA LEU A 58 6.11 -8.92 6.03
C LEU A 58 6.87 -10.23 5.79
N ARG A 59 8.17 -10.25 6.07
CA ARG A 59 9.02 -11.44 5.90
C ARG A 59 8.64 -12.58 6.85
N GLU A 60 8.28 -12.26 8.08
CA GLU A 60 7.78 -13.23 9.07
C GLU A 60 6.52 -13.93 8.56
N LEU A 61 5.52 -13.17 8.09
CA LEU A 61 4.26 -13.70 7.58
C LEU A 61 4.47 -14.61 6.35
N ALA A 62 5.31 -14.17 5.43
CA ALA A 62 5.65 -14.98 4.26
C ALA A 62 6.41 -16.27 4.64
N ALA A 63 7.34 -16.20 5.60
CA ALA A 63 8.05 -17.38 6.11
C ALA A 63 7.12 -18.36 6.85
N ALA A 64 6.02 -17.85 7.43
CA ALA A 64 4.97 -18.68 8.03
C ALA A 64 4.04 -19.35 6.99
N GLY A 65 4.27 -19.12 5.68
CA GLY A 65 3.50 -19.73 4.59
C GLY A 65 2.26 -18.94 4.18
N HIS A 66 2.08 -17.73 4.69
CA HIS A 66 0.96 -16.86 4.31
C HIS A 66 1.21 -16.12 3.00
N ALA A 67 0.15 -15.74 2.31
CA ALA A 67 0.24 -14.84 1.17
C ALA A 67 0.41 -13.39 1.66
N VAL A 68 1.41 -12.68 1.15
CA VAL A 68 1.63 -11.28 1.49
C VAL A 68 1.65 -10.45 0.21
N ILE A 69 0.93 -9.33 0.21
CA ILE A 69 0.78 -8.41 -0.92
C ILE A 69 0.96 -6.95 -0.48
N ILE A 70 1.19 -6.08 -1.44
CA ILE A 70 1.11 -4.62 -1.25
C ILE A 70 -0.20 -4.12 -1.86
N VAL A 71 -0.93 -3.27 -1.13
CA VAL A 71 -2.14 -2.58 -1.62
C VAL A 71 -1.97 -1.09 -1.36
N THR A 72 -1.75 -0.30 -2.40
CA THR A 72 -1.42 1.12 -2.29
C THR A 72 -2.41 2.01 -3.03
N SER A 73 -2.63 3.21 -2.53
CA SER A 73 -3.43 4.26 -3.18
C SER A 73 -2.72 4.93 -4.36
N ARG A 74 -1.42 4.70 -4.55
CA ARG A 74 -0.70 5.17 -5.74
C ARG A 74 -1.41 4.74 -7.03
N SER A 75 -1.23 5.48 -8.11
CA SER A 75 -1.64 5.03 -9.42
C SER A 75 -0.51 4.28 -10.11
N LYS A 76 -0.82 3.22 -10.86
CA LYS A 76 0.19 2.50 -11.64
C LYS A 76 0.89 3.39 -12.68
N ARG A 77 0.23 4.46 -13.14
CA ARG A 77 0.80 5.45 -14.08
C ARG A 77 1.81 6.39 -13.43
N THR A 78 1.71 6.55 -12.11
CA THR A 78 2.58 7.40 -11.29
C THR A 78 3.39 6.59 -10.27
N GLY A 79 3.14 5.29 -10.15
CA GLY A 79 3.85 4.38 -9.25
C GLY A 79 5.31 4.14 -9.67
N ASP A 80 5.57 4.25 -10.97
CA ASP A 80 6.92 4.31 -11.48
C ASP A 80 7.47 5.70 -11.18
N LYS A 81 8.55 5.75 -10.43
CA LYS A 81 9.36 6.87 -10.00
C LYS A 81 9.10 8.20 -10.75
N HIS A 82 8.44 9.14 -10.09
CA HIS A 82 8.43 10.51 -10.58
C HIS A 82 9.84 11.12 -10.47
N PRO A 83 10.26 11.99 -11.42
CA PRO A 83 11.59 12.60 -11.41
C PRO A 83 11.95 13.34 -10.11
N TRP A 84 10.96 13.77 -9.35
CA TRP A 84 11.11 14.47 -8.07
C TRP A 84 10.90 13.59 -6.84
N ASP A 85 10.46 12.32 -7.01
CA ASP A 85 10.35 11.37 -5.92
C ASP A 85 11.70 10.68 -5.74
N THR A 86 12.34 10.89 -4.60
CA THR A 86 13.61 10.24 -4.26
C THR A 86 13.40 8.83 -3.71
N ALA A 87 12.17 8.47 -3.37
CA ALA A 87 11.82 7.12 -2.93
C ALA A 87 11.83 6.12 -4.10
N PRO A 88 12.17 4.85 -3.86
CA PRO A 88 11.95 3.81 -4.85
C PRO A 88 10.46 3.65 -5.15
N GLY A 89 10.11 3.20 -6.35
CA GLY A 89 8.75 2.75 -6.65
C GLY A 89 8.44 1.41 -5.96
N PRO A 90 7.16 1.01 -5.80
CA PRO A 90 6.81 -0.26 -5.16
C PRO A 90 7.47 -1.47 -5.83
N GLU A 91 7.50 -1.55 -7.16
CA GLU A 91 8.15 -2.63 -7.90
C GLU A 91 9.68 -2.60 -7.73
N GLU A 92 10.28 -1.40 -7.72
CA GLU A 92 11.71 -1.20 -7.51
C GLU A 92 12.11 -1.70 -6.12
N LEU A 93 11.37 -1.29 -5.08
CA LEU A 93 11.60 -1.71 -3.69
C LEU A 93 11.47 -3.24 -3.54
N VAL A 94 10.42 -3.83 -4.11
CA VAL A 94 10.20 -5.29 -4.06
C VAL A 94 11.38 -6.03 -4.69
N ALA A 95 11.87 -5.55 -5.83
CA ALA A 95 13.01 -6.16 -6.52
C ALA A 95 14.32 -5.97 -5.74
N GLU A 96 14.60 -4.76 -5.25
CA GLU A 96 15.82 -4.42 -4.51
C GLU A 96 15.95 -5.21 -3.22
N LEU A 97 14.87 -5.30 -2.44
CA LEU A 97 14.86 -6.02 -1.15
C LEU A 97 14.55 -7.51 -1.30
N ASN A 98 14.25 -7.97 -2.52
CA ASN A 98 13.78 -9.34 -2.78
C ASN A 98 12.65 -9.73 -1.80
N LEU A 99 11.60 -8.91 -1.72
CA LEU A 99 10.50 -9.14 -0.80
C LEU A 99 9.71 -10.40 -1.21
N PRO A 100 9.41 -11.29 -0.28
CA PRO A 100 8.75 -12.56 -0.55
C PRO A 100 7.23 -12.40 -0.70
N LEU A 101 6.81 -11.62 -1.71
CA LEU A 101 5.40 -11.37 -1.99
C LEU A 101 4.77 -12.52 -2.77
N THR A 102 3.50 -12.79 -2.51
CA THR A 102 2.71 -13.83 -3.17
C THR A 102 1.72 -13.21 -4.16
N PRO A 103 1.71 -13.64 -5.43
CA PRO A 103 0.72 -13.13 -6.38
C PRO A 103 -0.70 -13.55 -6.00
N VAL A 104 -1.61 -12.60 -5.83
CA VAL A 104 -3.04 -12.82 -5.52
C VAL A 104 -3.88 -12.26 -6.67
N LEU A 105 -4.95 -12.98 -7.04
CA LEU A 105 -5.86 -12.59 -8.11
C LEU A 105 -6.95 -11.65 -7.54
N ASP A 106 -7.06 -10.45 -8.09
CA ASP A 106 -8.27 -9.63 -7.96
C ASP A 106 -9.27 -10.09 -9.04
N PRO A 107 -10.44 -10.64 -8.67
CA PRO A 107 -11.41 -11.14 -9.64
C PRO A 107 -12.00 -10.05 -10.53
N GLU A 108 -11.94 -8.79 -10.13
CA GLU A 108 -12.42 -7.63 -10.91
C GLU A 108 -11.31 -6.97 -11.74
N ASP A 109 -10.07 -7.41 -11.62
CA ASP A 109 -8.98 -6.85 -12.42
C ASP A 109 -9.14 -7.20 -13.90
N VAL A 110 -8.97 -6.18 -14.77
CA VAL A 110 -9.22 -6.28 -16.22
C VAL A 110 -8.37 -7.36 -16.88
N ASP A 111 -7.11 -7.48 -16.48
CA ASP A 111 -6.18 -8.44 -17.05
C ASP A 111 -6.25 -9.84 -16.41
N LYS A 112 -7.06 -10.00 -15.33
CA LYS A 112 -7.29 -11.26 -14.61
C LYS A 112 -6.01 -12.07 -14.33
N LYS A 113 -4.97 -11.35 -13.94
CA LYS A 113 -3.68 -11.94 -13.57
C LYS A 113 -3.39 -11.74 -12.11
N PRO A 114 -2.88 -12.78 -11.40
CA PRO A 114 -2.39 -12.60 -10.04
C PRO A 114 -1.26 -11.56 -9.99
N LYS A 115 -1.32 -10.66 -8.99
CA LYS A 115 -0.36 -9.59 -8.78
C LYS A 115 0.12 -9.59 -7.33
N THR A 116 1.33 -9.13 -7.12
CA THR A 116 1.91 -8.92 -5.79
C THR A 116 1.68 -7.50 -5.28
N ILE A 117 1.41 -6.55 -6.20
CA ILE A 117 1.14 -5.14 -5.91
C ILE A 117 -0.19 -4.76 -6.56
N HIS A 118 -1.10 -4.23 -5.78
CA HIS A 118 -2.42 -3.79 -6.18
C HIS A 118 -2.58 -2.29 -5.98
N TYR A 119 -2.91 -1.58 -7.04
CA TYR A 119 -3.11 -0.13 -7.05
C TYR A 119 -4.60 0.20 -6.94
N THR A 120 -4.99 1.15 -6.08
CA THR A 120 -6.38 1.61 -5.95
C THR A 120 -6.65 2.93 -6.67
N HIS A 121 -5.58 3.61 -7.13
CA HIS A 121 -5.68 4.86 -7.87
C HIS A 121 -6.40 5.99 -7.09
N GLY A 122 -6.21 6.03 -5.77
CA GLY A 122 -6.81 7.02 -4.89
C GLY A 122 -8.21 6.66 -4.38
N ASP A 123 -8.74 5.48 -4.75
CA ASP A 123 -9.96 4.96 -4.12
C ASP A 123 -9.61 4.28 -2.79
N LEU A 124 -10.56 4.30 -1.82
CA LEU A 124 -10.40 3.60 -0.55
C LEU A 124 -10.09 2.11 -0.76
N LYS A 125 -9.13 1.61 -0.01
CA LYS A 125 -8.60 0.25 -0.15
C LYS A 125 -9.58 -0.83 0.31
N ALA A 126 -10.47 -0.53 1.25
CA ALA A 126 -11.33 -1.51 1.93
C ALA A 126 -12.06 -2.47 0.98
N THR A 127 -12.67 -1.97 -0.09
CA THR A 127 -13.36 -2.80 -1.09
C THR A 127 -12.37 -3.73 -1.80
N LYS A 128 -11.19 -3.26 -2.16
CA LYS A 128 -10.16 -4.07 -2.81
C LYS A 128 -9.60 -5.12 -1.86
N LEU A 129 -9.31 -4.76 -0.61
CA LEU A 129 -8.85 -5.67 0.44
C LEU A 129 -9.83 -6.84 0.63
N ALA A 130 -11.15 -6.54 0.72
CA ALA A 130 -12.18 -7.56 0.84
C ALA A 130 -12.21 -8.52 -0.37
N ARG A 131 -12.10 -7.99 -1.61
CA ARG A 131 -12.06 -8.83 -2.83
C ARG A 131 -10.84 -9.73 -2.90
N LEU A 132 -9.70 -9.26 -2.39
CA LEU A 132 -8.45 -10.01 -2.34
C LEU A 132 -8.42 -11.04 -1.20
N GLY A 133 -9.46 -11.06 -0.33
CA GLY A 133 -9.54 -11.95 0.81
C GLY A 133 -8.53 -11.64 1.90
N VAL A 134 -8.13 -10.36 2.02
CA VAL A 134 -7.21 -9.90 3.05
C VAL A 134 -7.84 -10.08 4.43
N VAL A 135 -7.10 -10.70 5.35
CA VAL A 135 -7.53 -10.89 6.74
C VAL A 135 -6.97 -9.82 7.69
N GLU A 136 -5.81 -9.26 7.36
CA GLU A 136 -5.16 -8.23 8.14
C GLU A 136 -4.37 -7.27 7.24
N HIS A 137 -4.45 -5.97 7.54
CA HIS A 137 -3.86 -4.87 6.78
C HIS A 137 -3.07 -3.91 7.68
N TRP A 138 -1.96 -3.36 7.19
CA TRP A 138 -1.17 -2.31 7.82
C TRP A 138 -1.20 -1.07 6.95
N ASP A 139 -1.54 0.07 7.55
CA ASP A 139 -1.70 1.35 6.87
C ASP A 139 -1.39 2.50 7.84
N ASP A 140 -0.88 3.61 7.36
CA ASP A 140 -0.63 4.82 8.15
C ASP A 140 -1.83 5.79 8.15
N ASP A 141 -2.79 5.58 7.27
CA ASP A 141 -3.99 6.43 7.13
C ASP A 141 -5.13 5.91 8.03
N GLU A 142 -5.54 6.73 9.02
CA GLU A 142 -6.62 6.39 9.94
C GLU A 142 -7.97 6.14 9.24
N GLU A 143 -8.25 6.84 8.11
CA GLU A 143 -9.48 6.64 7.33
C GLU A 143 -9.47 5.26 6.64
N GLU A 144 -8.33 4.86 6.08
CA GLU A 144 -8.16 3.54 5.47
C GLU A 144 -8.25 2.41 6.50
N VAL A 145 -7.62 2.58 7.67
CA VAL A 145 -7.71 1.65 8.79
C VAL A 145 -9.17 1.49 9.24
N ALA A 146 -9.86 2.60 9.49
CA ALA A 146 -11.27 2.57 9.90
C ALA A 146 -12.18 1.94 8.84
N ALA A 147 -11.94 2.22 7.56
CA ALA A 147 -12.71 1.63 6.46
C ALA A 147 -12.47 0.12 6.34
N ALA A 148 -11.24 -0.35 6.53
CA ALA A 148 -10.90 -1.78 6.52
C ALA A 148 -11.57 -2.50 7.70
N GLU A 149 -11.52 -1.94 8.91
CA GLU A 149 -12.19 -2.49 10.10
C GLU A 149 -13.71 -2.55 9.93
N ALA A 150 -14.33 -1.50 9.39
CA ALA A 150 -15.75 -1.50 9.06
C ALA A 150 -16.12 -2.59 8.04
N GLY A 151 -15.19 -2.97 7.17
CA GLY A 151 -15.29 -4.09 6.24
C GLY A 151 -15.02 -5.47 6.86
N GLY A 152 -14.74 -5.55 8.16
CA GLY A 152 -14.43 -6.79 8.88
C GLY A 152 -13.00 -7.30 8.70
N ILE A 153 -12.09 -6.46 8.22
CA ILE A 153 -10.67 -6.76 8.06
C ILE A 153 -9.95 -6.19 9.29
N LYS A 154 -9.11 -7.01 9.94
CA LYS A 154 -8.26 -6.49 11.01
C LYS A 154 -7.27 -5.48 10.41
N ALA A 155 -7.23 -4.26 10.94
CA ALA A 155 -6.32 -3.23 10.47
C ALA A 155 -5.41 -2.72 11.59
N ASN A 156 -4.20 -2.34 11.22
CA ASN A 156 -3.17 -1.87 12.15
C ASN A 156 -2.70 -0.49 11.67
N LEU A 157 -2.93 0.51 12.48
CA LEU A 157 -2.41 1.85 12.23
C LEU A 157 -0.89 1.86 12.43
N VAL A 158 -0.17 2.29 11.41
CA VAL A 158 1.28 2.48 11.44
C VAL A 158 1.57 3.94 11.77
N PRO A 159 2.33 4.24 12.83
CA PRO A 159 2.64 5.62 13.15
C PRO A 159 3.48 6.27 12.03
N SER A 160 2.96 7.33 11.43
CA SER A 160 3.69 8.19 10.51
C SER A 160 4.35 9.35 11.26
N ALA A 161 5.53 9.76 10.81
CA ALA A 161 6.21 10.96 11.29
C ALA A 161 5.70 12.24 10.59
N LEU A 162 4.91 12.08 9.53
CA LEU A 162 4.33 13.16 8.77
C LEU A 162 2.94 13.52 9.33
N GLU A 163 2.55 14.78 9.18
CA GLU A 163 1.16 15.17 9.41
C GLU A 163 0.23 14.47 8.44
N GLU A 164 -0.97 14.16 8.90
CA GLU A 164 -2.03 13.56 8.08
C GLU A 164 -2.21 14.31 6.76
N GLY A 165 -2.25 13.56 5.66
CA GLY A 165 -2.39 14.12 4.31
C GLY A 165 -1.14 14.81 3.75
N ALA A 166 0.00 14.86 4.47
CA ALA A 166 1.22 15.51 3.99
C ALA A 166 1.70 14.98 2.64
N ILE A 167 1.68 13.66 2.46
CA ILE A 167 2.07 13.02 1.18
C ILE A 167 1.11 13.44 0.06
N GLY A 168 -0.19 13.42 0.32
CA GLY A 168 -1.20 13.85 -0.66
C GLY A 168 -1.02 15.31 -1.07
N ARG A 169 -0.74 16.22 -0.10
CA ARG A 169 -0.44 17.63 -0.37
C ARG A 169 0.82 17.80 -1.20
N TRP A 170 1.89 17.11 -0.83
CA TRP A 170 3.14 17.13 -1.57
C TRP A 170 2.95 16.70 -3.03
N TRP A 171 2.25 15.59 -3.25
CA TRP A 171 1.93 15.11 -4.60
C TRP A 171 1.10 16.11 -5.40
N ALA A 172 0.07 16.71 -4.80
CA ALA A 172 -0.76 17.70 -5.46
C ALA A 172 0.06 18.93 -5.88
N ASN A 173 0.94 19.41 -5.01
CA ASN A 173 1.83 20.54 -5.32
C ASN A 173 2.78 20.20 -6.48
N LYS A 174 3.38 19.02 -6.46
CA LYS A 174 4.28 18.56 -7.54
C LYS A 174 3.57 18.41 -8.88
N LEU A 175 2.35 17.88 -8.89
CA LEU A 175 1.54 17.80 -10.10
C LEU A 175 1.19 19.20 -10.63
N HIS A 176 0.86 20.13 -9.74
CA HIS A 176 0.57 21.53 -10.11
C HIS A 176 1.83 22.22 -10.70
N GLU A 177 2.99 22.12 -10.06
CA GLU A 177 4.27 22.63 -10.56
C GLU A 177 4.62 22.08 -11.95
N ALA A 178 4.29 20.82 -12.19
CA ALA A 178 4.48 20.15 -13.48
C ALA A 178 3.43 20.52 -14.54
N GLY A 179 2.46 21.37 -14.21
CA GLY A 179 1.35 21.74 -15.11
C GLY A 179 0.40 20.57 -15.38
N LEU A 180 0.35 19.57 -14.52
CA LEU A 180 -0.53 18.40 -14.63
C LEU A 180 -1.77 18.60 -13.77
N GLU A 181 -2.92 18.18 -14.30
CA GLU A 181 -4.17 18.21 -13.54
C GLU A 181 -4.14 17.13 -12.44
N VAL A 182 -4.52 17.53 -11.23
CA VAL A 182 -4.78 16.61 -10.13
C VAL A 182 -6.02 15.78 -10.47
N ALA A 183 -5.91 14.46 -10.42
CA ALA A 183 -7.02 13.56 -10.69
C ALA A 183 -8.25 13.90 -9.81
N PRO A 184 -9.49 13.76 -10.33
CA PRO A 184 -10.70 14.09 -9.56
C PRO A 184 -10.80 13.37 -8.21
N GLN A 185 -10.30 12.13 -8.11
CA GLN A 185 -10.24 11.34 -6.88
C GLN A 185 -9.31 12.00 -5.84
N MET A 186 -8.14 12.44 -6.28
CA MET A 186 -7.19 13.15 -5.44
C MET A 186 -7.72 14.52 -5.00
N ARG A 187 -8.49 15.22 -5.86
CA ARG A 187 -9.20 16.45 -5.47
C ARG A 187 -10.22 16.19 -4.35
N LYS A 188 -10.89 15.04 -4.35
CA LYS A 188 -11.81 14.64 -3.28
C LYS A 188 -11.05 14.41 -1.97
N TYR A 189 -9.94 13.70 -2.02
CA TYR A 189 -9.04 13.49 -0.87
C TYR A 189 -8.55 14.82 -0.30
N LEU A 190 -8.00 15.70 -1.13
CA LEU A 190 -7.53 17.03 -0.74
C LEU A 190 -8.64 17.94 -0.20
N LYS A 191 -9.89 17.77 -0.65
CA LYS A 191 -11.05 18.56 -0.20
C LYS A 191 -11.52 18.15 1.20
N ASN A 192 -11.26 16.91 1.60
CA ASN A 192 -11.64 16.40 2.92
C ASN A 192 -10.58 16.72 3.98
N HIS A 193 -9.38 17.15 3.59
CA HIS A 193 -8.31 17.59 4.48
C HIS A 193 -8.20 19.11 4.51
N PRO A 194 -8.79 19.81 5.52
CA PRO A 194 -9.03 21.25 5.50
C PRO A 194 -7.79 22.15 5.58
N TYR A 195 -6.60 21.61 5.62
CA TYR A 195 -5.35 22.38 5.65
C TYR A 195 -4.82 22.82 4.29
N MET A 196 -5.53 22.49 3.21
CA MET A 196 -5.29 23.06 1.90
C MET A 196 -6.38 24.09 1.59
N GLU A 197 -6.16 25.36 1.92
CA GLU A 197 -6.78 26.43 1.16
C GLU A 197 -5.93 26.66 -0.09
N PRO A 198 -6.30 26.13 -1.23
CA PRO A 198 -5.67 26.49 -2.47
C PRO A 198 -6.39 27.73 -3.01
N ASP A 199 -5.95 28.90 -2.63
CA ASP A 199 -6.30 30.11 -3.39
C ASP A 199 -5.89 29.97 -4.87
N SER A 200 -5.03 29.02 -5.18
CA SER A 200 -4.54 28.71 -6.53
C SER A 200 -5.39 27.70 -7.32
N LEU A 201 -6.29 26.93 -6.69
CA LEU A 201 -7.16 25.98 -7.42
C LEU A 201 -8.50 26.58 -7.85
N GLN A 202 -8.79 27.84 -7.50
CA GLN A 202 -10.05 28.50 -7.89
C GLN A 202 -9.99 29.20 -9.24
N GLU A 203 -8.81 29.36 -9.86
CA GLU A 203 -8.67 30.13 -11.11
C GLU A 203 -8.70 29.29 -12.40
N THR A 204 -9.01 28.01 -12.33
CA THR A 204 -9.13 27.19 -13.54
C THR A 204 -10.47 26.46 -13.59
N ILE A 205 -11.56 27.22 -13.77
CA ILE A 205 -12.85 26.74 -14.28
C ILE A 205 -13.15 27.48 -15.56
#